data_2f9386adc95b0369a93c313870b469cb
#
_entry.id   2f9386adc95b0369a93c313870b469cb
#
_cell.length_a   1.000
_cell.length_b   1.000
_cell.length_c   1.000
_cell.angle_alpha   90.00
_cell.angle_beta   90.00
_cell.angle_gamma   90.00
#
_symmetry.space_group_name_H-M   'P 1'
#
loop_
_entity.id
_entity.type
_entity.pdbx_description
1 polymer ?
#
loop_
_entity_poly.entity_id
_entity_poly.type
_entity_poly.pdbx_seq_one_letter_code
_entity_poly.pdbx_strand_id
1 'polypeptide(L)'
;VPLAAAISLEESEVTPVPVPTEASATAVLLVPQKSPIEGIRFLNQWHRRGESTRSKFVESASSEWQICLASFVAGQSAPAAYRADLRIAVPTVFGPSFAGFAEAFGQGGLTELNLALQASESQGPGWMVWTEAAVRQAVEQQEFALGGQLFGRLLPAMLNDGYERGRILELGELAQSFMAHVSRFVAAEAYTVQSGDSLWKLCRDWKKKGVHFNSGWLKAFNGKTRDSIRLGEAMKIPVGPLTVTIWRDACLLGLYADGVPIRLVSASMGMPGEETPLGTFTIGECLKDPVYWPQDGRSAIPFGNPDNPLGTRWLGFVEQTSYGIHGTNAPASIGTFESEGCVRLTNEQVNELFGLIGPGVKVEILP
;
A
#
# COMPACT_ATOMS: atom_id res chain seq x y z
N VAL A 1 49.13 -23.67 -39.30
CA VAL A 1 48.81 -24.93 -38.60
C VAL A 1 48.12 -24.58 -37.29
N PRO A 2 46.84 -24.90 -37.14
CA PRO A 2 46.10 -24.59 -35.91
C PRO A 2 46.20 -25.75 -34.92
N LEU A 3 46.38 -25.43 -33.66
CA LEU A 3 46.21 -26.37 -32.55
C LEU A 3 44.80 -26.21 -31.98
N ALA A 4 43.98 -27.24 -32.13
CA ALA A 4 42.70 -27.36 -31.49
C ALA A 4 42.89 -27.82 -30.04
N ALA A 5 42.44 -27.02 -29.05
CA ALA A 5 42.32 -27.45 -27.68
C ALA A 5 40.88 -27.91 -27.44
N ALA A 6 40.70 -29.19 -27.19
CA ALA A 6 39.43 -29.79 -26.79
C ALA A 6 39.11 -29.37 -25.33
N ILE A 7 38.00 -28.68 -25.13
CA ILE A 7 37.43 -28.46 -23.81
C ILE A 7 36.48 -29.64 -23.55
N SER A 8 36.85 -30.51 -22.59
CA SER A 8 35.95 -31.51 -22.06
C SER A 8 34.91 -30.84 -21.16
N LEU A 9 33.67 -30.98 -21.52
CA LEU A 9 32.52 -30.63 -20.68
C LEU A 9 32.41 -31.73 -19.62
N GLU A 10 32.71 -31.41 -18.38
CA GLU A 10 32.26 -32.22 -17.24
C GLU A 10 30.73 -32.13 -17.15
N GLU A 11 30.07 -33.25 -17.37
CA GLU A 11 28.67 -33.42 -17.04
C GLU A 11 28.50 -33.31 -15.52
N SER A 12 28.01 -32.16 -15.04
CA SER A 12 27.54 -32.05 -13.68
C SER A 12 26.28 -32.92 -13.51
N GLU A 13 26.41 -33.98 -12.71
CA GLU A 13 25.26 -34.77 -12.25
C GLU A 13 24.23 -33.84 -11.63
N VAL A 14 23.11 -33.65 -12.35
CA VAL A 14 21.91 -33.02 -11.82
C VAL A 14 21.29 -34.02 -10.82
N THR A 15 21.49 -33.76 -9.53
CA THR A 15 20.77 -34.49 -8.48
C THR A 15 19.27 -34.33 -8.73
N PRO A 16 18.51 -35.43 -8.81
CA PRO A 16 17.06 -35.33 -9.04
C PRO A 16 16.42 -34.59 -7.86
N VAL A 17 15.69 -33.52 -8.17
CA VAL A 17 14.83 -32.84 -7.22
C VAL A 17 13.87 -33.87 -6.66
N PRO A 18 13.74 -34.03 -5.33
CA PRO A 18 12.83 -35.02 -4.77
C PRO A 18 11.39 -34.76 -5.26
N VAL A 19 10.80 -35.78 -5.85
CA VAL A 19 9.37 -35.73 -6.24
C VAL A 19 8.55 -35.51 -4.97
N PRO A 20 7.68 -34.48 -4.95
CA PRO A 20 6.86 -34.20 -3.76
C PRO A 20 6.02 -35.44 -3.40
N THR A 21 6.04 -35.84 -2.12
CA THR A 21 5.16 -36.87 -1.60
C THR A 21 3.69 -36.50 -1.88
N GLU A 22 2.77 -37.47 -1.97
CA GLU A 22 1.35 -37.22 -2.27
C GLU A 22 0.73 -36.11 -1.38
N ALA A 23 1.16 -35.98 -0.13
CA ALA A 23 0.71 -34.93 0.75
C ALA A 23 1.21 -33.53 0.30
N SER A 24 2.43 -33.43 -0.23
CA SER A 24 3.01 -32.19 -0.77
C SER A 24 2.38 -31.82 -2.13
N ALA A 25 2.12 -32.83 -2.98
CA ALA A 25 1.43 -32.61 -4.26
C ALA A 25 -0.03 -32.15 -4.05
N THR A 26 -0.70 -32.64 -3.00
CA THR A 26 -2.05 -32.19 -2.63
C THR A 26 -2.03 -30.75 -2.11
N ALA A 27 -0.99 -30.35 -1.39
CA ALA A 27 -0.83 -28.96 -0.93
C ALA A 27 -0.57 -27.99 -2.10
N VAL A 28 0.23 -28.41 -3.10
CA VAL A 28 0.50 -27.59 -4.30
C VAL A 28 -0.74 -27.43 -5.19
N LEU A 29 -1.61 -28.45 -5.25
CA LEU A 29 -2.89 -28.37 -5.96
C LEU A 29 -3.93 -27.48 -5.25
N LEU A 30 -3.63 -27.05 -4.03
CA LEU A 30 -4.51 -26.26 -3.17
C LEU A 30 -4.11 -24.78 -3.12
N VAL A 31 -3.04 -24.34 -3.77
CA VAL A 31 -2.71 -22.91 -3.91
C VAL A 31 -3.73 -22.27 -4.84
N PRO A 32 -4.62 -21.40 -4.35
CA PRO A 32 -5.66 -20.84 -5.18
C PRO A 32 -5.10 -19.75 -6.09
N GLN A 33 -5.43 -19.87 -7.35
CA GLN A 33 -5.48 -18.68 -8.18
C GLN A 33 -6.69 -17.86 -7.70
N LYS A 34 -6.52 -16.57 -7.52
CA LYS A 34 -7.47 -15.60 -6.96
C LYS A 34 -8.80 -15.52 -7.73
N SER A 35 -9.55 -16.62 -7.81
CA SER A 35 -10.84 -16.68 -8.53
C SER A 35 -11.95 -17.29 -7.67
N PRO A 36 -13.19 -16.81 -7.79
CA PRO A 36 -14.36 -17.37 -7.09
C PRO A 36 -14.54 -18.88 -7.33
N ILE A 37 -14.16 -19.37 -8.51
CA ILE A 37 -14.24 -20.81 -8.89
C ILE A 37 -13.33 -21.66 -8.01
N GLU A 38 -12.16 -21.16 -7.62
CA GLU A 38 -11.23 -21.87 -6.75
C GLU A 38 -11.76 -21.96 -5.31
N GLY A 39 -12.43 -20.93 -4.82
CA GLY A 39 -13.13 -20.98 -3.53
C GLY A 39 -14.19 -22.07 -3.48
N ILE A 40 -14.97 -22.25 -4.56
CA ILE A 40 -15.95 -23.34 -4.69
C ILE A 40 -15.27 -24.71 -4.68
N ARG A 41 -14.16 -24.87 -5.40
CA ARG A 41 -13.38 -26.11 -5.40
C ARG A 41 -12.84 -26.45 -4.01
N PHE A 42 -12.34 -25.45 -3.29
CA PHE A 42 -11.89 -25.62 -1.91
C PHE A 42 -13.01 -26.11 -1.01
N LEU A 43 -14.17 -25.45 -1.01
CA LEU A 43 -15.34 -25.83 -0.21
C LEU A 43 -15.81 -27.24 -0.53
N ASN A 44 -15.82 -27.64 -1.80
CA ASN A 44 -16.16 -28.99 -2.21
C ASN A 44 -15.16 -30.04 -1.71
N GLN A 45 -13.86 -29.74 -1.73
CA GLN A 45 -12.83 -30.63 -1.20
C GLN A 45 -12.91 -30.70 0.33
N TRP A 46 -13.13 -29.58 1.02
CA TRP A 46 -13.29 -29.54 2.45
C TRP A 46 -14.53 -30.32 2.91
N HIS A 47 -15.66 -30.17 2.19
CA HIS A 47 -16.89 -30.90 2.47
C HIS A 47 -16.73 -32.40 2.34
N ARG A 48 -15.98 -32.88 1.36
CA ARG A 48 -15.72 -34.33 1.13
C ARG A 48 -14.79 -34.95 2.18
N ARG A 49 -14.13 -34.19 3.04
CA ARG A 49 -13.20 -34.70 4.06
C ARG A 49 -13.92 -34.94 5.37
N GLY A 50 -13.60 -36.06 6.02
CA GLY A 50 -14.12 -36.41 7.35
C GLY A 50 -13.65 -35.37 8.38
N GLU A 51 -14.39 -35.22 9.46
CA GLU A 51 -14.21 -34.20 10.50
C GLU A 51 -12.78 -34.17 11.09
N SER A 52 -12.18 -35.35 11.29
CA SER A 52 -10.80 -35.49 11.83
C SER A 52 -9.70 -35.03 10.85
N THR A 53 -9.98 -34.95 9.55
CA THR A 53 -9.02 -34.51 8.52
C THR A 53 -9.21 -33.04 8.14
N ARG A 54 -10.32 -32.40 8.52
CA ARG A 54 -10.64 -31.02 8.21
C ARG A 54 -9.70 -30.04 8.90
N SER A 55 -9.41 -30.23 10.18
CA SER A 55 -8.47 -29.39 10.93
C SER A 55 -7.07 -29.40 10.31
N LYS A 56 -6.54 -30.60 10.00
CA LYS A 56 -5.24 -30.73 9.34
C LYS A 56 -5.20 -30.09 7.95
N PHE A 57 -6.31 -30.16 7.22
CA PHE A 57 -6.44 -29.53 5.92
C PHE A 57 -6.41 -28.00 6.02
N VAL A 58 -7.06 -27.43 7.04
CA VAL A 58 -7.05 -25.99 7.32
C VAL A 58 -5.68 -25.53 7.79
N GLU A 59 -5.03 -26.26 8.68
CA GLU A 59 -3.67 -25.97 9.17
C GLU A 59 -2.63 -25.99 8.03
N SER A 60 -2.85 -26.80 6.99
CA SER A 60 -2.00 -26.84 5.80
C SER A 60 -2.37 -25.78 4.74
N ALA A 61 -3.49 -25.08 4.91
CA ALA A 61 -3.93 -24.05 3.98
C ALA A 61 -3.06 -22.80 4.13
N SER A 62 -2.39 -22.40 3.06
CA SER A 62 -1.60 -21.17 3.01
C SER A 62 -2.48 -19.93 3.23
N SER A 63 -1.86 -18.82 3.59
CA SER A 63 -2.53 -17.51 3.71
C SER A 63 -3.26 -17.11 2.42
N GLU A 64 -2.77 -17.52 1.26
CA GLU A 64 -3.41 -17.29 -0.04
C GLU A 64 -4.77 -17.99 -0.16
N TRP A 65 -4.93 -19.17 0.43
CA TRP A 65 -6.20 -19.86 0.54
C TRP A 65 -7.22 -19.09 1.36
N GLN A 66 -6.79 -18.56 2.47
CA GLN A 66 -7.62 -17.74 3.33
C GLN A 66 -8.11 -16.50 2.59
N ILE A 67 -7.22 -15.84 1.82
CA ILE A 67 -7.55 -14.69 0.96
C ILE A 67 -8.57 -15.09 -0.11
N CYS A 68 -8.39 -16.22 -0.77
CA CYS A 68 -9.32 -16.67 -1.81
C CYS A 68 -10.69 -17.05 -1.25
N LEU A 69 -10.76 -17.71 -0.10
CA LEU A 69 -12.01 -18.02 0.56
C LEU A 69 -12.74 -16.72 0.97
N ALA A 70 -12.03 -15.77 1.56
CA ALA A 70 -12.58 -14.48 1.91
C ALA A 70 -13.05 -13.70 0.67
N SER A 71 -12.28 -13.71 -0.41
CA SER A 71 -12.67 -13.09 -1.69
C SER A 71 -13.89 -13.74 -2.31
N PHE A 72 -14.01 -15.07 -2.24
CA PHE A 72 -15.18 -15.80 -2.71
C PHE A 72 -16.42 -15.45 -1.90
N VAL A 73 -16.28 -15.45 -0.57
CA VAL A 73 -17.38 -15.07 0.34
C VAL A 73 -17.74 -13.60 0.11
N ALA A 74 -16.77 -12.70 -0.12
CA ALA A 74 -17.00 -11.29 -0.39
C ALA A 74 -17.59 -10.99 -1.78
N GLY A 75 -17.38 -11.84 -2.77
CA GLY A 75 -17.80 -11.57 -4.16
C GLY A 75 -19.14 -12.14 -4.59
N GLN A 76 -19.74 -13.04 -3.82
CA GLN A 76 -20.95 -13.75 -4.28
C GLN A 76 -21.93 -14.05 -3.15
N SER A 77 -23.21 -13.78 -3.38
CA SER A 77 -24.26 -14.45 -2.61
C SER A 77 -24.08 -15.96 -2.82
N ALA A 78 -23.51 -16.65 -1.84
CA ALA A 78 -23.25 -18.07 -1.94
C ALA A 78 -24.57 -18.79 -2.25
N PRO A 79 -24.60 -19.72 -3.23
CA PRO A 79 -25.77 -20.55 -3.47
C PRO A 79 -26.23 -21.18 -2.15
N ALA A 80 -27.54 -21.30 -1.95
CA ALA A 80 -28.11 -21.77 -0.68
C ALA A 80 -27.52 -23.12 -0.22
N ALA A 81 -27.10 -23.97 -1.16
CA ALA A 81 -26.41 -25.24 -0.89
C ALA A 81 -25.07 -25.10 -0.16
N TYR A 82 -24.37 -23.97 -0.30
CA TYR A 82 -23.05 -23.75 0.32
C TYR A 82 -23.11 -22.91 1.60
N ARG A 83 -24.27 -22.32 1.95
CA ARG A 83 -24.38 -21.48 3.15
C ARG A 83 -24.13 -22.25 4.44
N ALA A 84 -24.57 -23.50 4.50
CA ALA A 84 -24.31 -24.37 5.65
C ALA A 84 -22.82 -24.69 5.79
N ASP A 85 -22.14 -24.96 4.66
CA ASP A 85 -20.71 -25.26 4.63
C ASP A 85 -19.86 -24.05 4.96
N LEU A 86 -20.25 -22.86 4.52
CA LEU A 86 -19.60 -21.59 4.89
C LEU A 86 -19.72 -21.29 6.38
N ARG A 87 -20.85 -21.54 7.02
CA ARG A 87 -21.04 -21.39 8.47
C ARG A 87 -20.08 -22.21 9.30
N ILE A 88 -19.63 -23.36 8.77
CA ILE A 88 -18.68 -24.26 9.43
C ILE A 88 -17.25 -23.91 9.00
N ALA A 89 -17.02 -23.67 7.71
CA ALA A 89 -15.69 -23.41 7.16
C ALA A 89 -15.10 -22.09 7.64
N VAL A 90 -15.89 -21.02 7.69
CA VAL A 90 -15.40 -19.68 8.08
C VAL A 90 -14.88 -19.67 9.52
N PRO A 91 -15.63 -20.11 10.55
CA PRO A 91 -15.11 -20.17 11.91
C PRO A 91 -13.92 -21.11 12.08
N THR A 92 -13.86 -22.19 11.27
CA THR A 92 -12.76 -23.16 11.32
C THR A 92 -11.47 -22.58 10.75
N VAL A 93 -11.56 -21.80 9.66
CA VAL A 93 -10.39 -21.19 9.00
C VAL A 93 -9.94 -19.91 9.71
N PHE A 94 -10.88 -19.04 10.09
CA PHE A 94 -10.59 -17.71 10.61
C PHE A 94 -10.79 -17.56 12.13
N GLY A 95 -11.32 -18.59 12.77
CA GLY A 95 -11.65 -18.60 14.21
C GLY A 95 -13.14 -18.35 14.51
N PRO A 96 -13.60 -18.72 15.71
CA PRO A 96 -15.02 -18.69 16.11
C PRO A 96 -15.66 -17.30 16.02
N SER A 97 -14.89 -16.24 16.21
CA SER A 97 -15.36 -14.84 16.13
C SER A 97 -15.87 -14.46 14.74
N PHE A 98 -15.50 -15.20 13.71
CA PHE A 98 -15.91 -14.95 12.33
C PHE A 98 -17.20 -15.67 11.89
N ALA A 99 -17.82 -16.46 12.78
CA ALA A 99 -19.09 -17.13 12.46
C ALA A 99 -20.17 -16.12 12.03
N GLY A 100 -20.26 -14.98 12.69
CA GLY A 100 -21.19 -13.90 12.36
C GLY A 100 -20.95 -13.25 11.01
N PHE A 101 -19.71 -13.23 10.52
CA PHE A 101 -19.39 -12.66 9.21
C PHE A 101 -19.95 -13.51 8.05
N ALA A 102 -19.87 -14.83 8.14
CA ALA A 102 -20.44 -15.72 7.13
C ALA A 102 -21.96 -15.57 7.06
N GLU A 103 -22.62 -15.32 8.18
CA GLU A 103 -24.06 -15.13 8.26
C GLU A 103 -24.51 -13.78 7.72
N ALA A 104 -23.88 -12.69 8.13
CA ALA A 104 -24.09 -11.33 7.62
C ALA A 104 -23.86 -11.28 6.11
N PHE A 105 -22.83 -11.92 5.64
CA PHE A 105 -22.43 -11.97 4.23
C PHE A 105 -23.43 -12.73 3.36
N GLY A 106 -24.00 -13.82 3.87
CA GLY A 106 -25.01 -14.59 3.16
C GLY A 106 -26.34 -13.86 2.95
N GLN A 107 -26.55 -12.71 3.58
CA GLN A 107 -27.80 -11.96 3.57
C GLN A 107 -27.71 -10.61 2.84
N GLY A 108 -26.60 -9.92 2.86
CA GLY A 108 -26.56 -8.52 2.45
C GLY A 108 -25.38 -8.05 1.59
N GLY A 109 -24.32 -8.80 1.50
CA GLY A 109 -23.18 -8.43 0.67
C GLY A 109 -22.15 -7.49 1.35
N LEU A 110 -21.54 -6.60 0.58
CA LEU A 110 -20.40 -5.78 1.01
C LEU A 110 -20.73 -4.83 2.17
N THR A 111 -21.93 -4.26 2.21
CA THR A 111 -22.35 -3.30 3.24
C THR A 111 -22.36 -3.94 4.63
N GLU A 112 -22.97 -5.10 4.75
CA GLU A 112 -23.07 -5.84 6.02
C GLU A 112 -21.72 -6.37 6.47
N LEU A 113 -20.90 -6.86 5.54
CA LEU A 113 -19.53 -7.25 5.84
C LEU A 113 -18.72 -6.06 6.36
N ASN A 114 -18.81 -4.92 5.70
CA ASN A 114 -18.12 -3.71 6.13
C ASN A 114 -18.57 -3.25 7.53
N LEU A 115 -19.88 -3.25 7.80
CA LEU A 115 -20.40 -2.92 9.14
C LEU A 115 -19.86 -3.87 10.21
N ALA A 116 -19.83 -5.18 9.91
CA ALA A 116 -19.29 -6.19 10.81
C ALA A 116 -17.78 -6.01 11.05
N LEU A 117 -17.00 -5.72 10.00
CA LEU A 117 -15.56 -5.46 10.11
C LEU A 117 -15.25 -4.15 10.84
N GLN A 118 -16.07 -3.11 10.66
CA GLN A 118 -15.93 -1.85 11.38
C GLN A 118 -16.25 -2.00 12.87
N ALA A 119 -17.25 -2.80 13.22
CA ALA A 119 -17.65 -3.07 14.59
C ALA A 119 -16.68 -4.04 15.32
N SER A 120 -15.82 -4.74 14.59
CA SER A 120 -14.87 -5.68 15.18
C SER A 120 -13.76 -4.95 15.93
N GLU A 121 -13.58 -5.28 17.20
CA GLU A 121 -12.47 -4.80 18.04
C GLU A 121 -11.17 -5.56 17.73
N SER A 122 -11.26 -6.80 17.22
CA SER A 122 -10.11 -7.63 16.90
C SER A 122 -9.58 -7.34 15.51
N GLN A 123 -8.29 -7.05 15.40
CA GLN A 123 -7.56 -6.84 14.15
C GLN A 123 -6.55 -7.97 13.89
N GLY A 124 -6.84 -9.19 14.38
CA GLY A 124 -6.00 -10.35 14.14
C GLY A 124 -5.97 -10.81 12.67
N PRO A 125 -5.15 -11.83 12.33
CA PRO A 125 -4.91 -12.27 10.96
C PRO A 125 -6.20 -12.56 10.17
N GLY A 126 -7.18 -13.19 10.77
CA GLY A 126 -8.47 -13.44 10.12
C GLY A 126 -9.21 -12.16 9.75
N TRP A 127 -9.21 -11.14 10.63
CA TRP A 127 -9.80 -9.84 10.33
C TRP A 127 -9.10 -9.17 9.13
N MET A 128 -7.77 -9.24 9.07
CA MET A 128 -6.99 -8.64 7.99
C MET A 128 -7.30 -9.27 6.63
N VAL A 129 -7.41 -10.60 6.56
CA VAL A 129 -7.78 -11.33 5.33
C VAL A 129 -9.18 -10.90 4.83
N TRP A 130 -10.17 -10.85 5.72
CA TRP A 130 -11.52 -10.43 5.38
C TRP A 130 -11.57 -8.96 4.97
N THR A 131 -10.82 -8.10 5.66
CA THR A 131 -10.75 -6.68 5.36
C THR A 131 -10.12 -6.45 3.99
N GLU A 132 -9.03 -7.13 3.66
CA GLU A 132 -8.43 -7.04 2.32
C GLU A 132 -9.42 -7.46 1.22
N ALA A 133 -10.13 -8.58 1.42
CA ALA A 133 -11.13 -9.04 0.47
C ALA A 133 -12.26 -8.01 0.29
N ALA A 134 -12.75 -7.42 1.39
CA ALA A 134 -13.77 -6.38 1.36
C ALA A 134 -13.28 -5.10 0.64
N VAL A 135 -12.02 -4.69 0.87
CA VAL A 135 -11.42 -3.55 0.16
C VAL A 135 -11.34 -3.79 -1.34
N ARG A 136 -10.87 -4.97 -1.77
CA ARG A 136 -10.82 -5.34 -3.20
C ARG A 136 -12.20 -5.33 -3.84
N GLN A 137 -13.17 -5.91 -3.18
CA GLN A 137 -14.57 -5.92 -3.63
C GLN A 137 -15.16 -4.51 -3.72
N ALA A 138 -14.85 -3.63 -2.75
CA ALA A 138 -15.29 -2.24 -2.77
C ALA A 138 -14.71 -1.48 -3.98
N VAL A 139 -13.46 -1.73 -4.33
CA VAL A 139 -12.84 -1.15 -5.54
C VAL A 139 -13.55 -1.64 -6.81
N GLU A 140 -13.84 -2.94 -6.93
CA GLU A 140 -14.58 -3.51 -8.07
C GLU A 140 -15.98 -2.93 -8.20
N GLN A 141 -16.69 -2.76 -7.08
CA GLN A 141 -18.03 -2.17 -7.03
C GLN A 141 -18.03 -0.63 -7.05
N GLN A 142 -16.87 0.00 -7.10
CA GLN A 142 -16.69 1.45 -7.06
C GLN A 142 -17.19 2.14 -5.77
N GLU A 143 -17.26 1.40 -4.67
CA GLU A 143 -17.63 1.86 -3.33
C GLU A 143 -16.40 2.40 -2.56
N PHE A 144 -15.74 3.42 -3.15
CA PHE A 144 -14.44 3.91 -2.67
C PHE A 144 -14.48 4.49 -1.26
N ALA A 145 -15.57 5.13 -0.84
CA ALA A 145 -15.69 5.65 0.53
C ALA A 145 -15.69 4.52 1.56
N LEU A 146 -16.43 3.46 1.27
CA LEU A 146 -16.57 2.29 2.12
C LEU A 146 -15.25 1.52 2.20
N GLY A 147 -14.71 1.15 1.04
CA GLY A 147 -13.42 0.42 0.96
C GLY A 147 -12.26 1.20 1.56
N GLY A 148 -12.25 2.53 1.39
CA GLY A 148 -11.19 3.40 1.89
C GLY A 148 -11.08 3.39 3.41
N GLN A 149 -12.20 3.41 4.12
CA GLN A 149 -12.22 3.31 5.59
C GLN A 149 -11.61 1.99 6.09
N LEU A 150 -11.91 0.89 5.42
CA LEU A 150 -11.32 -0.42 5.75
C LEU A 150 -9.85 -0.46 5.37
N PHE A 151 -9.48 0.08 4.22
CA PHE A 151 -8.08 0.08 3.77
C PHE A 151 -7.18 0.91 4.69
N GLY A 152 -7.69 2.06 5.17
CA GLY A 152 -6.97 2.90 6.16
C GLY A 152 -6.67 2.16 7.47
N ARG A 153 -7.49 1.18 7.86
CA ARG A 153 -7.29 0.33 9.05
C ARG A 153 -6.43 -0.91 8.76
N LEU A 154 -6.55 -1.47 7.55
CA LEU A 154 -5.87 -2.71 7.18
C LEU A 154 -4.35 -2.57 7.21
N LEU A 155 -3.82 -1.53 6.58
CA LEU A 155 -2.37 -1.35 6.42
C LEU A 155 -1.63 -1.23 7.77
N PRO A 156 -2.05 -0.38 8.72
CA PRO A 156 -1.44 -0.34 10.06
C PRO A 156 -1.55 -1.67 10.81
N ALA A 157 -2.69 -2.38 10.67
CA ALA A 157 -2.88 -3.66 11.33
C ALA A 157 -1.90 -4.72 10.82
N MET A 158 -1.68 -4.80 9.49
CA MET A 158 -0.71 -5.72 8.91
C MET A 158 0.72 -5.41 9.35
N LEU A 159 1.10 -4.13 9.42
CA LEU A 159 2.43 -3.71 9.88
C LEU A 159 2.65 -4.05 11.35
N ASN A 160 1.67 -3.79 12.20
CA ASN A 160 1.73 -4.12 13.62
C ASN A 160 1.78 -5.64 13.89
N ASP A 161 1.22 -6.46 13.00
CA ASP A 161 1.25 -7.93 13.08
C ASP A 161 2.51 -8.53 12.43
N GLY A 162 3.45 -7.70 11.94
CA GLY A 162 4.73 -8.12 11.42
C GLY A 162 4.68 -8.74 10.01
N TYR A 163 3.71 -8.36 9.20
CA TYR A 163 3.68 -8.79 7.80
C TYR A 163 4.92 -8.30 7.04
N GLU A 164 5.48 -9.17 6.22
CA GLU A 164 6.64 -8.83 5.40
C GLU A 164 6.35 -7.68 4.43
N ARG A 165 7.33 -6.80 4.24
CA ARG A 165 7.25 -5.65 3.33
C ARG A 165 6.74 -6.02 1.94
N GLY A 166 7.24 -7.13 1.37
CA GLY A 166 6.82 -7.61 0.04
C GLY A 166 5.30 -7.79 -0.04
N ARG A 167 4.71 -8.44 0.95
CA ARG A 167 3.26 -8.66 1.03
C ARG A 167 2.48 -7.35 1.15
N ILE A 168 3.00 -6.39 1.91
CA ILE A 168 2.37 -5.09 2.07
C ILE A 168 2.44 -4.27 0.77
N LEU A 169 3.55 -4.34 0.04
CA LEU A 169 3.69 -3.66 -1.26
C LEU A 169 2.72 -4.16 -2.34
N GLU A 170 2.23 -5.40 -2.24
CA GLU A 170 1.16 -5.91 -3.12
C GLU A 170 -0.15 -5.12 -2.99
N LEU A 171 -0.36 -4.44 -1.85
CA LEU A 171 -1.49 -3.53 -1.68
C LEU A 171 -1.32 -2.19 -2.43
N GLY A 172 -0.16 -1.95 -3.03
CA GLY A 172 0.12 -0.74 -3.80
C GLY A 172 -0.85 -0.53 -4.97
N GLU A 173 -1.33 -1.61 -5.60
CA GLU A 173 -2.36 -1.54 -6.66
C GLU A 173 -3.70 -1.01 -6.12
N LEU A 174 -4.08 -1.40 -4.90
CA LEU A 174 -5.26 -0.85 -4.23
C LEU A 174 -5.08 0.64 -3.96
N ALA A 175 -3.92 1.04 -3.42
CA ALA A 175 -3.60 2.44 -3.19
C ALA A 175 -3.69 3.27 -4.48
N GLN A 176 -3.18 2.76 -5.61
CA GLN A 176 -3.32 3.40 -6.92
C GLN A 176 -4.77 3.51 -7.38
N SER A 177 -5.60 2.49 -7.13
CA SER A 177 -7.03 2.52 -7.44
C SER A 177 -7.75 3.60 -6.64
N PHE A 178 -7.43 3.77 -5.36
CA PHE A 178 -7.96 4.87 -4.54
C PHE A 178 -7.45 6.23 -5.04
N MET A 179 -6.18 6.35 -5.39
CA MET A 179 -5.65 7.59 -5.98
C MET A 179 -6.39 7.99 -7.26
N ALA A 180 -6.69 7.05 -8.15
CA ALA A 180 -7.41 7.32 -9.38
C ALA A 180 -8.85 7.82 -9.15
N HIS A 181 -9.42 7.58 -7.96
CA HIS A 181 -10.79 7.89 -7.61
C HIS A 181 -10.94 8.79 -6.37
N VAL A 182 -9.89 9.54 -6.02
CA VAL A 182 -9.83 10.37 -4.79
C VAL A 182 -11.02 11.32 -4.65
N SER A 183 -11.55 11.85 -5.75
CA SER A 183 -12.69 12.76 -5.73
C SER A 183 -14.04 12.12 -5.31
N ARG A 184 -14.05 10.79 -5.10
CA ARG A 184 -15.24 10.05 -4.66
C ARG A 184 -15.31 9.88 -3.13
N PHE A 185 -14.20 10.04 -2.41
CA PHE A 185 -14.17 9.83 -0.96
C PHE A 185 -13.54 10.96 -0.15
N VAL A 186 -12.66 11.77 -0.75
CA VAL A 186 -12.08 12.93 -0.06
C VAL A 186 -13.03 14.12 -0.14
N ALA A 187 -13.26 14.78 0.99
CA ALA A 187 -14.09 15.97 1.07
C ALA A 187 -13.53 17.12 0.23
N ALA A 188 -14.40 17.86 -0.44
CA ALA A 188 -14.00 18.98 -1.29
C ALA A 188 -15.00 20.13 -1.27
N GLU A 189 -14.51 21.35 -1.44
CA GLU A 189 -15.29 22.55 -1.70
C GLU A 189 -15.45 22.78 -3.21
N ALA A 190 -16.66 23.12 -3.64
CA ALA A 190 -16.91 23.57 -5.01
C ALA A 190 -16.27 24.96 -5.21
N TYR A 191 -15.58 25.15 -6.32
CA TYR A 191 -14.93 26.41 -6.66
C TYR A 191 -15.10 26.74 -8.14
N THR A 192 -15.41 27.98 -8.44
CA THR A 192 -15.44 28.49 -9.82
C THR A 192 -14.22 29.40 -10.02
N VAL A 193 -13.38 29.06 -11.01
CA VAL A 193 -12.15 29.77 -11.31
C VAL A 193 -12.43 31.24 -11.64
N GLN A 194 -11.76 32.14 -10.92
CA GLN A 194 -11.87 33.58 -11.05
C GLN A 194 -10.76 34.16 -11.95
N SER A 195 -10.94 35.40 -12.40
CA SER A 195 -9.92 36.12 -13.15
C SER A 195 -8.63 36.26 -12.31
N GLY A 196 -7.48 35.93 -12.89
CA GLY A 196 -6.18 35.95 -12.24
C GLY A 196 -5.87 34.72 -11.37
N ASP A 197 -6.71 33.69 -11.39
CA ASP A 197 -6.39 32.43 -10.71
C ASP A 197 -5.37 31.59 -11.50
N SER A 198 -4.61 30.84 -10.75
CA SER A 198 -3.73 29.78 -11.21
C SER A 198 -3.74 28.65 -10.19
N LEU A 199 -3.34 27.44 -10.57
CA LEU A 199 -3.25 26.33 -9.61
C LEU A 199 -2.35 26.69 -8.43
N TRP A 200 -1.22 27.35 -8.67
CA TRP A 200 -0.31 27.80 -7.62
C TRP A 200 -0.98 28.79 -6.64
N LYS A 201 -1.74 29.77 -7.18
CA LYS A 201 -2.46 30.73 -6.34
C LYS A 201 -3.52 30.02 -5.50
N LEU A 202 -4.26 29.08 -6.06
CA LEU A 202 -5.25 28.30 -5.34
C LEU A 202 -4.58 27.50 -4.19
N CYS A 203 -3.49 26.78 -4.46
CA CYS A 203 -2.74 26.07 -3.40
C CYS A 203 -2.31 27.02 -2.28
N ARG A 204 -1.75 28.18 -2.63
CA ARG A 204 -1.32 29.20 -1.64
C ARG A 204 -2.49 29.74 -0.82
N ASP A 205 -3.63 29.98 -1.44
CA ASP A 205 -4.77 30.60 -0.76
C ASP A 205 -5.48 29.58 0.16
N TRP A 206 -5.54 28.30 -0.22
CA TRP A 206 -6.03 27.22 0.67
C TRP A 206 -5.04 26.89 1.79
N LYS A 207 -3.74 27.00 1.56
CA LYS A 207 -2.73 26.89 2.64
C LYS A 207 -3.00 27.88 3.77
N LYS A 208 -3.42 29.12 3.47
CA LYS A 208 -3.81 30.11 4.49
C LYS A 208 -5.03 29.70 5.30
N LYS A 209 -5.86 28.78 4.77
CA LYS A 209 -7.01 28.18 5.45
C LYS A 209 -6.65 26.90 6.19
N GLY A 210 -5.37 26.49 6.23
CA GLY A 210 -4.89 25.30 6.88
C GLY A 210 -4.97 24.03 6.03
N VAL A 211 -5.27 24.13 4.73
CA VAL A 211 -5.29 22.98 3.80
C VAL A 211 -4.00 22.96 3.01
N HIS A 212 -3.23 21.89 3.16
CA HIS A 212 -1.87 21.78 2.65
C HIS A 212 -1.76 20.75 1.54
N PHE A 213 -1.48 21.20 0.33
CA PHE A 213 -1.22 20.37 -0.85
C PHE A 213 -0.43 21.13 -1.91
N ASN A 214 0.04 20.43 -2.94
CA ASN A 214 0.67 21.04 -4.10
C ASN A 214 -0.24 20.95 -5.34
N SER A 215 0.12 21.63 -6.41
CA SER A 215 -0.69 21.73 -7.64
C SER A 215 -0.98 20.38 -8.31
N GLY A 216 -0.06 19.41 -8.18
CA GLY A 216 -0.29 18.05 -8.67
C GLY A 216 -1.46 17.35 -7.99
N TRP A 217 -1.64 17.55 -6.67
CA TRP A 217 -2.81 17.03 -5.97
C TRP A 217 -4.12 17.65 -6.48
N LEU A 218 -4.13 18.98 -6.63
CA LEU A 218 -5.31 19.68 -7.15
C LEU A 218 -5.65 19.21 -8.57
N LYS A 219 -4.64 18.95 -9.42
CA LYS A 219 -4.84 18.38 -10.75
C LYS A 219 -5.40 16.96 -10.68
N ALA A 220 -4.78 16.07 -9.94
CA ALA A 220 -5.21 14.69 -9.80
C ALA A 220 -6.66 14.61 -9.31
N PHE A 221 -7.01 15.41 -8.31
CA PHE A 221 -8.36 15.49 -7.76
C PHE A 221 -9.43 15.90 -8.79
N ASN A 222 -9.05 16.75 -9.74
CA ASN A 222 -9.94 17.26 -10.80
C ASN A 222 -9.76 16.53 -12.14
N GLY A 223 -9.02 15.43 -12.20
CA GLY A 223 -8.76 14.69 -13.43
C GLY A 223 -8.02 15.49 -14.49
N LYS A 224 -7.20 16.50 -14.09
CA LYS A 224 -6.46 17.38 -15.02
C LYS A 224 -5.07 16.85 -15.28
N THR A 225 -4.68 16.88 -16.55
CA THR A 225 -3.32 16.54 -16.99
C THR A 225 -2.43 17.78 -17.22
N ARG A 226 -3.05 18.96 -17.38
CA ARG A 226 -2.37 20.24 -17.65
C ARG A 226 -2.53 21.21 -16.49
N ASP A 227 -1.59 22.15 -16.37
CA ASP A 227 -1.61 23.22 -15.33
C ASP A 227 -2.59 24.36 -15.65
N SER A 228 -3.11 24.41 -16.87
CA SER A 228 -4.03 25.47 -17.29
C SER A 228 -5.42 25.29 -16.65
N ILE A 229 -5.96 26.40 -16.15
CA ILE A 229 -7.34 26.56 -15.71
C ILE A 229 -7.97 27.75 -16.44
N ARG A 230 -9.28 27.72 -16.64
CA ARG A 230 -10.01 28.74 -17.40
C ARG A 230 -10.97 29.52 -16.51
N LEU A 231 -11.12 30.80 -16.78
CA LEU A 231 -12.14 31.62 -16.13
C LEU A 231 -13.51 30.95 -16.25
N GLY A 232 -14.22 30.83 -15.11
CA GLY A 232 -15.53 30.18 -15.03
C GLY A 232 -15.48 28.65 -14.99
N GLU A 233 -14.30 28.03 -15.07
CA GLU A 233 -14.17 26.57 -14.93
C GLU A 233 -14.58 26.12 -13.54
N ALA A 234 -15.47 25.12 -13.47
CA ALA A 234 -15.84 24.47 -12.20
C ALA A 234 -14.72 23.51 -11.76
N MET A 235 -14.24 23.70 -10.54
CA MET A 235 -13.25 22.84 -9.90
C MET A 235 -13.74 22.40 -8.53
N LYS A 236 -13.16 21.32 -8.04
CA LYS A 236 -13.29 20.86 -6.65
C LYS A 236 -11.95 21.08 -5.94
N ILE A 237 -11.96 21.73 -4.79
CA ILE A 237 -10.76 21.93 -3.98
C ILE A 237 -10.79 20.93 -2.84
N PRO A 238 -9.89 19.93 -2.81
CA PRO A 238 -9.85 18.95 -1.74
C PRO A 238 -9.54 19.63 -0.41
N VAL A 239 -10.33 19.35 0.62
CA VAL A 239 -10.16 19.89 1.98
C VAL A 239 -9.82 18.83 3.01
N GLY A 240 -9.95 17.55 2.65
CA GLY A 240 -9.45 16.44 3.47
C GLY A 240 -7.92 16.49 3.57
N PRO A 241 -7.36 16.07 4.73
CA PRO A 241 -5.91 16.13 4.96
C PRO A 241 -5.13 15.17 4.05
N LEU A 242 -3.97 15.64 3.56
CA LEU A 242 -2.90 14.78 3.09
C LEU A 242 -1.91 14.54 4.24
N THR A 243 -1.53 13.29 4.46
CA THR A 243 -0.52 12.92 5.46
C THR A 243 0.42 11.85 4.89
N VAL A 244 1.65 11.86 5.40
CA VAL A 244 2.64 10.83 5.10
C VAL A 244 2.87 10.02 6.36
N THR A 245 2.82 8.70 6.26
CA THR A 245 3.25 7.80 7.33
C THR A 245 4.44 6.99 6.84
N ILE A 246 5.48 6.92 7.64
CA ILE A 246 6.70 6.16 7.35
C ILE A 246 6.84 5.11 8.44
N TRP A 247 6.97 3.85 8.03
CA TRP A 247 7.29 2.74 8.92
C TRP A 247 8.77 2.43 8.74
N ARG A 248 9.54 2.91 9.69
CA ARG A 248 11.01 2.86 9.64
C ARG A 248 11.51 1.43 9.50
N ASP A 249 11.07 0.54 10.39
CA ASP A 249 11.59 -0.82 10.46
C ASP A 249 11.13 -1.69 9.29
N ALA A 250 10.02 -1.32 8.63
CA ALA A 250 9.53 -1.94 7.42
C ALA A 250 10.13 -1.34 6.13
N CYS A 251 10.87 -0.24 6.21
CA CYS A 251 11.37 0.52 5.05
C CYS A 251 10.24 0.88 4.06
N LEU A 252 9.13 1.42 4.59
CA LEU A 252 7.92 1.77 3.82
C LEU A 252 7.53 3.22 4.05
N LEU A 253 6.95 3.83 2.98
CA LEU A 253 6.29 5.13 3.03
C LEU A 253 4.89 5.00 2.43
N GLY A 254 3.87 5.48 3.16
CA GLY A 254 2.50 5.63 2.71
C GLY A 254 2.10 7.09 2.60
N LEU A 255 1.47 7.49 1.49
CA LEU A 255 0.76 8.76 1.36
C LEU A 255 -0.73 8.50 1.54
N TYR A 256 -1.36 9.27 2.40
CA TYR A 256 -2.77 9.15 2.75
C TYR A 256 -3.54 10.40 2.35
N ALA A 257 -4.76 10.19 1.86
CA ALA A 257 -5.74 11.24 1.65
C ALA A 257 -6.98 10.93 2.51
N ASP A 258 -7.27 11.79 3.47
CA ASP A 258 -8.39 11.63 4.40
C ASP A 258 -8.40 10.23 5.09
N GLY A 259 -7.22 9.79 5.52
CA GLY A 259 -7.01 8.48 6.17
C GLY A 259 -6.97 7.26 5.24
N VAL A 260 -7.15 7.44 3.94
CA VAL A 260 -7.09 6.35 2.95
C VAL A 260 -5.71 6.32 2.29
N PRO A 261 -5.01 5.17 2.28
CA PRO A 261 -3.75 5.03 1.57
C PRO A 261 -3.93 5.21 0.06
N ILE A 262 -3.22 6.16 -0.54
CA ILE A 262 -3.27 6.45 -1.99
C ILE A 262 -1.94 6.20 -2.69
N ARG A 263 -0.86 6.03 -1.91
CA ARG A 263 0.44 5.55 -2.38
C ARG A 263 1.07 4.71 -1.29
N LEU A 264 1.80 3.69 -1.71
CA LEU A 264 2.58 2.83 -0.84
C LEU A 264 3.85 2.44 -1.58
N VAL A 265 5.00 2.81 -1.03
CA VAL A 265 6.30 2.63 -1.70
C VAL A 265 7.38 2.20 -0.72
N SER A 266 8.38 1.48 -1.23
CA SER A 266 9.62 1.22 -0.47
C SER A 266 10.43 2.51 -0.32
N ALA A 267 11.06 2.66 0.84
CA ALA A 267 11.97 3.76 1.14
C ALA A 267 13.24 3.22 1.82
N SER A 268 14.36 3.93 1.71
CA SER A 268 15.53 3.67 2.55
C SER A 268 15.49 4.52 3.80
N MET A 269 16.00 3.95 4.88
CA MET A 269 16.08 4.57 6.20
C MET A 269 17.51 4.71 6.68
N GLY A 270 17.70 5.40 7.80
CA GLY A 270 18.99 5.55 8.45
C GLY A 270 19.62 4.23 8.84
N MET A 271 20.94 4.12 8.63
CA MET A 271 21.71 2.97 9.04
C MET A 271 21.83 2.88 10.57
N PRO A 272 22.21 1.71 11.13
CA PRO A 272 22.49 1.60 12.56
C PRO A 272 23.52 2.63 13.04
N GLY A 273 23.15 3.42 14.04
CA GLY A 273 23.94 4.54 14.57
C GLY A 273 23.59 5.90 13.96
N GLU A 274 22.84 5.92 12.84
CA GLU A 274 22.34 7.12 12.16
C GLU A 274 20.85 6.93 11.82
N GLU A 275 20.07 6.43 12.79
CA GLU A 275 18.69 6.01 12.58
C GLU A 275 17.80 7.19 12.18
N THR A 276 16.84 6.92 11.29
CA THR A 276 15.76 7.85 10.99
C THR A 276 14.96 8.15 12.26
N PRO A 277 14.82 9.43 12.66
CA PRO A 277 14.17 9.80 13.93
C PRO A 277 12.68 9.47 13.89
N LEU A 278 12.18 8.88 14.99
CA LEU A 278 10.74 8.63 15.18
C LEU A 278 10.03 9.91 15.63
N GLY A 279 8.74 10.02 15.31
CA GLY A 279 7.90 11.12 15.77
C GLY A 279 7.05 11.76 14.68
N THR A 280 6.52 12.93 15.00
CA THR A 280 5.68 13.71 14.08
C THR A 280 6.44 14.93 13.57
N PHE A 281 6.50 15.07 12.27
CA PHE A 281 7.19 16.13 11.56
C PHE A 281 6.22 16.88 10.64
N THR A 282 6.67 18.01 10.16
CA THR A 282 5.93 18.84 9.19
C THR A 282 6.84 19.12 7.99
N ILE A 283 6.36 18.91 6.79
CA ILE A 283 7.09 19.32 5.58
C ILE A 283 7.27 20.86 5.61
N GLY A 284 8.49 21.29 5.51
CA GLY A 284 8.89 22.70 5.47
C GLY A 284 9.41 23.11 4.11
N GLU A 285 10.71 23.04 3.94
CA GLU A 285 11.38 23.37 2.70
C GLU A 285 11.14 22.32 1.61
N CYS A 286 10.82 22.77 0.41
CA CYS A 286 10.64 21.91 -0.76
C CYS A 286 11.54 22.41 -1.90
N LEU A 287 12.60 21.65 -2.22
CA LEU A 287 13.57 22.05 -3.25
C LEU A 287 13.49 21.10 -4.45
N LYS A 288 13.50 21.70 -5.63
CA LYS A 288 13.73 21.03 -6.89
C LYS A 288 15.23 21.11 -7.20
N ASP A 289 15.80 20.02 -7.68
CA ASP A 289 17.20 19.95 -8.09
C ASP A 289 18.15 20.48 -6.98
N PRO A 290 18.08 19.88 -5.75
CA PRO A 290 18.75 20.43 -4.57
C PRO A 290 20.27 20.35 -4.68
N VAL A 291 20.96 21.33 -4.10
CA VAL A 291 22.39 21.29 -3.84
C VAL A 291 22.61 20.56 -2.51
N TYR A 292 23.51 19.59 -2.48
CA TYR A 292 23.90 18.91 -1.25
C TYR A 292 25.05 19.66 -0.55
N TRP A 293 24.90 19.88 0.74
CA TRP A 293 25.89 20.51 1.60
C TRP A 293 26.42 19.48 2.60
N PRO A 294 27.59 18.85 2.34
CA PRO A 294 28.17 17.85 3.25
C PRO A 294 28.44 18.44 4.64
N GLN A 295 28.16 17.66 5.68
CA GLN A 295 28.40 18.06 7.08
C GLN A 295 29.88 18.04 7.48
N ASP A 296 30.73 17.40 6.68
CA ASP A 296 32.17 17.24 6.93
C ASP A 296 33.04 18.42 6.42
N GLY A 297 32.41 19.50 5.99
CA GLY A 297 33.09 20.70 5.53
C GLY A 297 33.61 20.65 4.08
N ARG A 298 33.31 19.59 3.32
CA ARG A 298 33.57 19.57 1.88
C ARG A 298 32.74 20.63 1.15
N SER A 299 33.17 20.98 -0.05
CA SER A 299 32.42 21.90 -0.91
C SER A 299 31.03 21.36 -1.25
N ALA A 300 30.07 22.27 -1.45
CA ALA A 300 28.74 21.94 -1.91
C ALA A 300 28.75 21.14 -3.21
N ILE A 301 27.89 20.13 -3.30
CA ILE A 301 27.76 19.25 -4.45
C ILE A 301 26.47 19.64 -5.20
N PRO A 302 26.59 20.22 -6.42
CA PRO A 302 25.42 20.68 -7.16
C PRO A 302 24.58 19.52 -7.68
N PHE A 303 23.32 19.81 -8.01
CA PHE A 303 22.45 18.87 -8.73
C PHE A 303 23.09 18.45 -10.06
N GLY A 304 22.93 17.18 -10.41
CA GLY A 304 23.51 16.57 -11.62
C GLY A 304 24.92 16.03 -11.42
N ASN A 305 25.59 16.33 -10.31
CA ASN A 305 26.83 15.65 -9.94
C ASN A 305 26.52 14.23 -9.44
N PRO A 306 27.21 13.18 -9.90
CA PRO A 306 27.00 11.79 -9.46
C PRO A 306 27.14 11.59 -7.95
N ASP A 307 27.92 12.43 -7.28
CA ASP A 307 28.16 12.37 -5.83
C ASP A 307 27.07 13.06 -5.01
N ASN A 308 26.07 13.71 -5.65
CA ASN A 308 24.97 14.33 -4.93
C ASN A 308 23.93 13.26 -4.51
N PRO A 309 23.82 12.94 -3.21
CA PRO A 309 22.96 11.87 -2.74
C PRO A 309 21.46 12.24 -2.73
N LEU A 310 21.10 13.53 -2.85
CA LEU A 310 19.74 14.01 -2.67
C LEU A 310 18.82 13.74 -3.86
N GLY A 311 19.38 13.36 -5.01
CA GLY A 311 18.59 13.14 -6.20
C GLY A 311 17.87 14.40 -6.69
N THR A 312 16.63 14.25 -7.16
CA THR A 312 15.90 15.30 -7.89
C THR A 312 15.05 16.22 -7.02
N ARG A 313 14.73 15.83 -5.77
CA ARG A 313 13.87 16.60 -4.86
C ARG A 313 14.33 16.46 -3.42
N TRP A 314 14.04 17.50 -2.65
CA TRP A 314 14.17 17.53 -1.20
C TRP A 314 12.87 18.06 -0.57
N LEU A 315 12.40 17.35 0.44
CA LEU A 315 11.26 17.69 1.30
C LEU A 315 11.76 17.69 2.75
N GLY A 316 12.24 18.85 3.22
CA GLY A 316 12.84 19.00 4.54
C GLY A 316 11.79 19.06 5.64
N PHE A 317 12.15 18.61 6.85
CA PHE A 317 11.30 18.72 8.03
C PHE A 317 11.50 20.04 8.76
N VAL A 318 10.42 20.61 9.32
CA VAL A 318 10.49 21.86 10.10
C VAL A 318 11.16 21.63 11.44
N GLU A 319 10.82 20.55 12.11
CA GLU A 319 11.24 20.25 13.48
C GLU A 319 12.71 19.82 13.54
N GLN A 320 13.23 19.27 12.45
CA GLN A 320 14.62 18.79 12.32
C GLN A 320 15.11 19.05 10.90
N THR A 321 15.65 20.23 10.65
CA THR A 321 15.99 20.74 9.32
C THR A 321 17.11 19.96 8.59
N SER A 322 17.87 19.15 9.32
CA SER A 322 18.88 18.25 8.74
C SER A 322 18.28 16.98 8.14
N TYR A 323 17.01 16.67 8.44
CA TYR A 323 16.32 15.49 7.97
C TYR A 323 15.19 15.83 7.02
N GLY A 324 14.87 14.89 6.16
CA GLY A 324 13.80 15.05 5.18
C GLY A 324 13.60 13.78 4.34
N ILE A 325 12.73 13.92 3.34
CA ILE A 325 12.47 12.92 2.31
C ILE A 325 13.09 13.42 1.01
N HIS A 326 13.89 12.60 0.35
CA HIS A 326 14.57 13.00 -0.88
C HIS A 326 14.74 11.86 -1.88
N GLY A 327 15.19 12.18 -3.09
CA GLY A 327 15.55 11.20 -4.10
C GLY A 327 16.86 10.47 -3.79
N THR A 328 17.47 9.84 -4.77
CA THR A 328 18.74 9.16 -4.57
C THR A 328 19.56 9.08 -5.86
N ASN A 329 20.88 9.06 -5.72
CA ASN A 329 21.83 8.66 -6.75
C ASN A 329 22.14 7.13 -6.71
N ALA A 330 21.65 6.43 -5.67
CA ALA A 330 21.85 4.99 -5.44
C ALA A 330 20.49 4.25 -5.35
N PRO A 331 19.76 4.06 -6.45
CA PRO A 331 18.42 3.47 -6.42
C PRO A 331 18.39 2.02 -5.90
N ALA A 332 19.50 1.30 -5.98
CA ALA A 332 19.63 -0.06 -5.44
C ALA A 332 19.54 -0.11 -3.90
N SER A 333 19.75 1.03 -3.20
CA SER A 333 19.64 1.12 -1.74
C SER A 333 18.18 1.21 -1.27
N ILE A 334 17.20 1.38 -2.16
CA ILE A 334 15.80 1.52 -1.75
C ILE A 334 15.30 0.23 -1.11
N GLY A 335 14.76 0.39 0.10
CA GLY A 335 14.27 -0.72 0.93
C GLY A 335 15.30 -1.25 1.91
N THR A 336 16.42 -0.56 2.12
CA THR A 336 17.48 -0.92 3.07
C THR A 336 17.74 0.21 4.07
N PHE A 337 18.61 -0.06 5.05
CA PHE A 337 19.07 0.89 6.07
C PHE A 337 20.47 1.41 5.69
N GLU A 338 20.53 2.38 4.76
CA GLU A 338 21.80 2.88 4.19
C GLU A 338 21.92 4.42 4.18
N SER A 339 20.95 5.15 4.74
CA SER A 339 21.05 6.62 4.83
C SER A 339 21.71 7.06 6.14
N GLU A 340 22.02 8.36 6.22
CA GLU A 340 22.45 9.07 7.42
C GLU A 340 21.23 9.69 8.15
N GLY A 341 20.14 8.94 8.26
CA GLY A 341 18.92 9.32 8.95
C GLY A 341 17.81 9.90 8.09
N CYS A 342 18.09 10.35 6.87
CA CYS A 342 17.07 10.79 5.93
C CYS A 342 16.26 9.63 5.34
N VAL A 343 15.07 9.93 4.82
CA VAL A 343 14.22 8.97 4.11
C VAL A 343 14.49 9.10 2.60
N ARG A 344 15.00 8.03 1.97
CA ARG A 344 15.30 8.02 0.53
C ARG A 344 14.20 7.32 -0.25
N LEU A 345 13.81 7.92 -1.36
CA LEU A 345 12.92 7.35 -2.38
C LEU A 345 13.66 7.27 -3.71
N THR A 346 13.13 6.50 -4.67
CA THR A 346 13.59 6.67 -6.05
C THR A 346 13.30 8.09 -6.54
N ASN A 347 14.05 8.56 -7.54
CA ASN A 347 13.81 9.89 -8.11
C ASN A 347 12.41 10.03 -8.72
N GLU A 348 11.86 8.96 -9.26
CA GLU A 348 10.50 8.93 -9.78
C GLU A 348 9.46 9.11 -8.66
N GLN A 349 9.59 8.30 -7.58
CA GLN A 349 8.68 8.35 -6.44
C GLN A 349 8.70 9.69 -5.73
N VAL A 350 9.89 10.26 -5.50
CA VAL A 350 9.99 11.58 -4.84
C VAL A 350 9.48 12.71 -5.74
N ASN A 351 9.62 12.61 -7.07
CA ASN A 351 9.04 13.59 -8.00
C ASN A 351 7.51 13.55 -7.93
N GLU A 352 6.91 12.36 -7.88
CA GLU A 352 5.47 12.21 -7.69
C GLU A 352 5.02 12.79 -6.35
N LEU A 353 5.63 12.38 -5.25
CA LEU A 353 5.32 12.86 -3.91
C LEU A 353 5.41 14.38 -3.82
N PHE A 354 6.50 14.99 -4.32
CA PHE A 354 6.72 16.42 -4.38
C PHE A 354 5.63 17.16 -5.18
N GLY A 355 5.10 16.54 -6.21
CA GLY A 355 3.98 17.07 -7.00
C GLY A 355 2.67 17.13 -6.21
N LEU A 356 2.46 16.20 -5.28
CA LEU A 356 1.22 16.07 -4.51
C LEU A 356 1.23 16.87 -3.22
N ILE A 357 2.32 16.79 -2.44
CA ILE A 357 2.42 17.41 -1.10
C ILE A 357 3.28 18.67 -1.13
N GLY A 358 3.08 19.52 -0.15
CA GLY A 358 3.83 20.78 0.02
C GLY A 358 4.02 21.16 1.47
N PRO A 359 4.58 22.35 1.73
CA PRO A 359 4.83 22.83 3.09
C PRO A 359 3.57 22.82 3.95
N GLY A 360 3.66 22.22 5.14
CA GLY A 360 2.58 22.09 6.11
C GLY A 360 1.95 20.70 6.16
N VAL A 361 2.25 19.80 5.19
CA VAL A 361 1.82 18.40 5.25
C VAL A 361 2.50 17.70 6.43
N LYS A 362 1.73 16.93 7.19
CA LYS A 362 2.23 16.16 8.33
C LYS A 362 2.86 14.85 7.90
N VAL A 363 3.97 14.52 8.55
CA VAL A 363 4.71 13.27 8.39
C VAL A 363 4.78 12.59 9.75
N GLU A 364 4.36 11.36 9.84
CA GLU A 364 4.51 10.53 11.03
C GLU A 364 5.52 9.43 10.74
N ILE A 365 6.54 9.30 11.56
CA ILE A 365 7.56 8.24 11.46
C ILE A 365 7.40 7.30 12.65
N LEU A 366 6.98 6.09 12.35
CA LEU A 366 6.72 4.99 13.27
C LEU A 366 7.86 3.96 13.23
N PRO A 367 7.99 3.11 14.24
CA PRO A 367 8.90 1.99 14.22
C PRO A 367 8.78 1.08 13.01
#